data_f7c68f9fdce7e832b44b886a087a43cd
#
_entry.id   f7c68f9fdce7e832b44b886a087a43cd
#
_cell.length_a   1.000
_cell.length_b   1.000
_cell.length_c   1.000
_cell.angle_alpha   90.00
_cell.angle_beta   90.00
_cell.angle_gamma   90.00
#
_symmetry.space_group_name_H-M   'P 1'
#
loop_
_entity.id
_entity.type
_entity.pdbx_description
1 polymer ?
#
loop_
_entity_poly.entity_id
_entity_poly.type
_entity_poly.pdbx_seq_one_letter_code
_entity_poly.pdbx_strand_id
1 'polypeptide(L)'
;PGGPDEAPRPATEVIAGAPVIVDRAIADGFSGVVLIAKDGKPVLTRAAGLANRSLEVKNRIDTKFNLGSINKTFTKLAIAQLLSAGKLSLDDKLGKFLPDFPNPDAAAKVTVAHLIEMRSGLSDFFGREFEATPKDRIRNLADYVPLFASKPLVFEPGTSTAYSNGGYV
;
A
#
# COMPACT_ATOMS: atom_id res chain seq x y z
N PRO A 1 -22.28 -8.87 8.49
CA PRO A 1 -21.55 -7.80 9.12
C PRO A 1 -22.23 -7.49 10.44
N GLY A 2 -21.54 -7.73 11.59
CA GLY A 2 -22.03 -7.38 12.92
C GLY A 2 -22.21 -5.87 13.05
N GLY A 3 -23.19 -5.44 13.85
CA GLY A 3 -23.39 -4.03 14.17
C GLY A 3 -22.25 -3.48 15.04
N PRO A 4 -22.14 -2.14 15.21
CA PRO A 4 -21.04 -1.50 15.93
C PRO A 4 -20.93 -1.87 17.41
N ASP A 5 -21.89 -2.58 17.99
CA ASP A 5 -21.95 -2.99 19.40
C ASP A 5 -21.72 -4.50 19.62
N GLU A 6 -21.37 -5.27 18.60
CA GLU A 6 -21.13 -6.69 18.77
C GLU A 6 -19.70 -6.93 19.28
N ALA A 7 -19.57 -7.56 20.46
CA ALA A 7 -18.27 -7.91 21.03
C ALA A 7 -17.47 -8.78 20.05
N PRO A 8 -16.15 -8.60 19.94
CA PRO A 8 -15.33 -9.36 19.01
C PRO A 8 -15.42 -10.86 19.32
N ARG A 9 -15.80 -11.64 18.32
CA ARG A 9 -15.90 -13.09 18.43
C ARG A 9 -14.53 -13.72 18.74
N PRO A 10 -14.49 -14.77 19.57
CA PRO A 10 -13.24 -15.50 19.85
C PRO A 10 -12.56 -15.98 18.54
N ALA A 11 -11.24 -15.89 18.47
CA ALA A 11 -10.49 -16.30 17.29
C ALA A 11 -10.76 -17.77 16.87
N THR A 12 -11.02 -18.64 17.84
CA THR A 12 -11.38 -20.05 17.59
C THR A 12 -12.69 -20.20 16.84
N GLU A 13 -13.69 -19.41 17.18
CA GLU A 13 -15.00 -19.39 16.51
C GLU A 13 -14.88 -18.81 15.09
N VAL A 14 -14.13 -17.71 14.92
CA VAL A 14 -13.87 -17.13 13.61
C VAL A 14 -13.16 -18.11 12.69
N ILE A 15 -12.16 -18.83 13.19
CA ILE A 15 -11.42 -19.83 12.42
C ILE A 15 -12.33 -21.02 12.06
N ALA A 16 -13.18 -21.47 12.97
CA ALA A 16 -14.12 -22.58 12.71
C ALA A 16 -15.14 -22.21 11.63
N GLY A 17 -15.61 -20.96 11.59
CA GLY A 17 -16.56 -20.48 10.59
C GLY A 17 -15.94 -20.10 9.24
N ALA A 18 -14.63 -19.89 9.20
CA ALA A 18 -13.94 -19.40 8.01
C ALA A 18 -14.11 -20.26 6.75
N PRO A 19 -14.05 -21.63 6.81
CA PRO A 19 -14.24 -22.44 5.63
C PRO A 19 -15.56 -22.20 4.92
N VAL A 20 -16.66 -22.08 5.65
CA VAL A 20 -18.00 -21.86 5.08
C VAL A 20 -18.08 -20.51 4.37
N ILE A 21 -17.48 -19.46 4.97
CA ILE A 21 -17.46 -18.12 4.38
C ILE A 21 -16.62 -18.11 3.09
N VAL A 22 -15.45 -18.74 3.13
CA VAL A 22 -14.53 -18.82 1.99
C VAL A 22 -15.15 -19.64 0.85
N ASP A 23 -15.73 -20.81 1.16
CA ASP A 23 -16.34 -21.68 0.15
C ASP A 23 -17.54 -20.99 -0.51
N ARG A 24 -18.33 -20.21 0.27
CA ARG A 24 -19.40 -19.36 -0.27
C ARG A 24 -18.85 -18.27 -1.19
N ALA A 25 -17.81 -17.54 -0.77
CA ALA A 25 -17.19 -16.52 -1.62
C ALA A 25 -16.65 -17.10 -2.93
N ILE A 26 -16.12 -18.32 -2.90
CA ILE A 26 -15.68 -19.06 -4.10
C ILE A 26 -16.86 -19.38 -5.01
N ALA A 27 -17.97 -19.86 -4.46
CA ALA A 27 -19.20 -20.12 -5.21
C ALA A 27 -19.77 -18.84 -5.82
N ASP A 28 -19.64 -17.69 -5.14
CA ASP A 28 -20.04 -16.36 -5.60
C ASP A 28 -19.03 -15.72 -6.57
N GLY A 29 -17.99 -16.45 -7.03
CA GLY A 29 -17.06 -16.02 -8.08
C GLY A 29 -15.74 -15.41 -7.59
N PHE A 30 -15.35 -15.61 -6.32
CA PHE A 30 -14.04 -15.19 -5.84
C PHE A 30 -12.91 -15.85 -6.66
N SER A 31 -11.92 -15.05 -7.03
CA SER A 31 -10.71 -15.50 -7.73
C SER A 31 -9.47 -14.99 -7.00
N GLY A 32 -8.65 -15.92 -6.52
CA GLY A 32 -7.46 -15.59 -5.72
C GLY A 32 -7.03 -16.74 -4.82
N VAL A 33 -6.25 -16.38 -3.80
CA VAL A 33 -5.80 -17.29 -2.74
C VAL A 33 -6.19 -16.72 -1.38
N VAL A 34 -6.72 -17.60 -0.52
CA VAL A 34 -7.00 -17.29 0.88
C VAL A 34 -6.07 -18.12 1.75
N LEU A 35 -5.39 -17.47 2.68
CA LEU A 35 -4.58 -18.06 3.73
C LEU A 35 -5.03 -17.51 5.08
N ILE A 36 -5.40 -18.38 5.99
CA ILE A 36 -5.60 -18.03 7.40
C ILE A 36 -4.56 -18.81 8.21
N ALA A 37 -3.84 -18.11 9.06
CA ALA A 37 -2.84 -18.69 9.95
C ALA A 37 -3.15 -18.34 11.41
N LYS A 38 -2.81 -19.26 12.32
CA LYS A 38 -2.83 -19.05 13.76
C LYS A 38 -1.50 -19.49 14.33
N ASP A 39 -0.92 -18.68 15.18
CA ASP A 39 0.38 -18.93 15.83
C ASP A 39 1.47 -19.35 14.80
N GLY A 40 1.51 -18.64 13.66
CA GLY A 40 2.45 -18.87 12.57
C GLY A 40 2.16 -20.14 11.72
N LYS A 41 1.08 -20.86 11.98
CA LYS A 41 0.72 -22.08 11.24
C LYS A 41 -0.53 -21.88 10.39
N PRO A 42 -0.52 -22.25 9.09
CA PRO A 42 -1.73 -22.25 8.28
C PRO A 42 -2.82 -23.13 8.86
N VAL A 43 -4.02 -22.59 9.03
CA VAL A 43 -5.22 -23.33 9.49
C VAL A 43 -6.26 -23.45 8.38
N LEU A 44 -6.20 -22.59 7.38
CA LEU A 44 -7.02 -22.68 6.16
C LEU A 44 -6.19 -22.15 4.98
N THR A 45 -6.20 -22.90 3.87
CA THR A 45 -5.66 -22.45 2.59
C THR A 45 -6.61 -22.85 1.48
N ARG A 46 -6.97 -21.91 0.59
CA ARG A 46 -7.80 -22.14 -0.59
C ARG A 46 -7.25 -21.35 -1.75
N ALA A 47 -7.28 -21.93 -2.94
CA ALA A 47 -7.03 -21.25 -4.21
C ALA A 47 -8.25 -21.47 -5.12
N ALA A 48 -8.73 -20.42 -5.76
CA ALA A 48 -9.91 -20.50 -6.64
C ALA A 48 -9.81 -19.52 -7.80
N GLY A 49 -10.58 -19.78 -8.86
CA GLY A 49 -10.67 -18.93 -10.04
C GLY A 49 -9.40 -18.94 -10.89
N LEU A 50 -9.26 -17.93 -11.75
CA LEU A 50 -8.21 -17.83 -12.75
C LEU A 50 -7.20 -16.74 -12.39
N ALA A 51 -5.91 -17.08 -12.39
CA ALA A 51 -4.79 -16.14 -12.30
C ALA A 51 -4.62 -15.34 -13.61
N ASN A 52 -4.95 -15.96 -14.74
CA ASN A 52 -4.95 -15.31 -16.05
C ASN A 52 -6.18 -15.79 -16.83
N ARG A 53 -7.08 -14.86 -17.14
CA ARG A 53 -8.34 -15.18 -17.85
C ARG A 53 -8.12 -15.52 -19.32
N SER A 54 -7.21 -14.81 -19.99
CA SER A 54 -6.94 -14.99 -21.41
C SER A 54 -6.27 -16.32 -21.73
N LEU A 55 -5.48 -16.84 -20.76
CA LEU A 55 -4.76 -18.10 -20.89
C LEU A 55 -5.38 -19.23 -20.07
N GLU A 56 -6.53 -18.99 -19.44
CA GLU A 56 -7.26 -19.94 -18.58
C GLU A 56 -6.39 -20.57 -17.45
N VAL A 57 -5.35 -19.85 -17.00
CA VAL A 57 -4.46 -20.32 -15.95
C VAL A 57 -5.17 -20.21 -14.60
N LYS A 58 -5.33 -21.33 -13.91
CA LYS A 58 -5.97 -21.38 -12.59
C LYS A 58 -5.05 -20.82 -11.50
N ASN A 59 -5.67 -20.18 -10.50
CA ASN A 59 -4.97 -19.84 -9.27
C ASN A 59 -4.50 -21.10 -8.54
N ARG A 60 -3.31 -21.02 -7.97
CA ARG A 60 -2.69 -22.03 -7.11
C ARG A 60 -2.23 -21.33 -5.82
N ILE A 61 -1.97 -22.09 -4.76
CA ILE A 61 -1.53 -21.53 -3.47
C ILE A 61 -0.17 -20.79 -3.58
N ASP A 62 0.61 -21.10 -4.60
CA ASP A 62 1.90 -20.48 -4.92
C ASP A 62 1.82 -19.39 -6.01
N THR A 63 0.61 -19.05 -6.46
CA THR A 63 0.41 -17.95 -7.44
C THR A 63 0.95 -16.65 -6.88
N LYS A 64 1.74 -15.94 -7.69
CA LYS A 64 2.31 -14.63 -7.31
C LYS A 64 1.31 -13.52 -7.62
N PHE A 65 1.04 -12.69 -6.62
CA PHE A 65 0.16 -11.54 -6.75
C PHE A 65 0.95 -10.24 -6.56
N ASN A 66 0.59 -9.22 -7.34
CA ASN A 66 1.01 -7.87 -7.00
C ASN A 66 0.22 -7.43 -5.76
N LEU A 67 0.95 -7.04 -4.72
CA LEU A 67 0.36 -6.67 -3.43
C LEU A 67 -0.25 -5.27 -3.42
N GLY A 68 -0.08 -4.48 -4.50
CA GLY A 68 -0.58 -3.11 -4.55
C GLY A 68 -0.11 -2.30 -3.35
N SER A 69 -1.02 -1.62 -2.69
CA SER A 69 -0.71 -0.73 -1.55
C SER A 69 -0.25 -1.44 -0.28
N ILE A 70 -0.37 -2.76 -0.17
CA ILE A 70 0.25 -3.52 0.93
C ILE A 70 1.78 -3.37 0.90
N ASN A 71 2.38 -3.08 -0.29
CA ASN A 71 3.81 -2.76 -0.41
C ASN A 71 4.24 -1.59 0.47
N LYS A 72 3.36 -0.64 0.79
CA LYS A 72 3.65 0.46 1.71
C LYS A 72 4.05 -0.01 3.12
N THR A 73 3.60 -1.18 3.54
CA THR A 73 4.03 -1.81 4.80
C THR A 73 5.52 -2.16 4.76
N PHE A 74 6.01 -2.67 3.63
CA PHE A 74 7.44 -2.97 3.47
C PHE A 74 8.28 -1.69 3.43
N THR A 75 7.79 -0.63 2.79
CA THR A 75 8.44 0.70 2.84
C THR A 75 8.53 1.21 4.28
N LYS A 76 7.43 1.14 5.05
CA LYS A 76 7.43 1.52 6.48
C LYS A 76 8.43 0.70 7.30
N LEU A 77 8.53 -0.60 7.03
CA LEU A 77 9.49 -1.47 7.70
C LEU A 77 10.94 -1.06 7.39
N ALA A 78 11.25 -0.76 6.12
CA ALA A 78 12.57 -0.27 5.72
C ALA A 78 12.91 1.06 6.41
N ILE A 79 11.95 2.00 6.47
CA ILE A 79 12.10 3.26 7.22
C ILE A 79 12.35 2.99 8.70
N ALA A 80 11.60 2.07 9.32
CA ALA A 80 11.82 1.70 10.73
C ALA A 80 13.22 1.15 11.00
N GLN A 81 13.77 0.35 10.07
CA GLN A 81 15.15 -0.14 10.16
C GLN A 81 16.17 1.01 10.09
N LEU A 82 15.96 1.99 9.20
CA LEU A 82 16.83 3.16 9.10
C LEU A 82 16.76 4.04 10.35
N LEU A 83 15.56 4.23 10.91
CA LEU A 83 15.35 4.94 12.17
C LEU A 83 16.09 4.25 13.32
N SER A 84 15.93 2.93 13.45
CA SER A 84 16.60 2.12 14.47
C SER A 84 18.13 2.17 14.35
N ALA A 85 18.65 2.27 13.14
CA ALA A 85 20.09 2.41 12.86
C ALA A 85 20.61 3.84 13.01
N GLY A 86 19.78 4.82 13.39
CA GLY A 86 20.15 6.24 13.51
C GLY A 86 20.51 6.92 12.18
N LYS A 87 20.14 6.32 11.04
CA LYS A 87 20.42 6.84 9.69
C LYS A 87 19.36 7.81 9.20
N LEU A 88 18.23 7.87 9.88
CA LEU A 88 17.04 8.66 9.52
C LEU A 88 16.38 9.16 10.80
N SER A 89 15.76 10.33 10.76
CA SER A 89 14.84 10.84 11.77
C SER A 89 13.45 11.06 11.19
N LEU A 90 12.42 10.89 12.00
CA LEU A 90 11.04 11.22 11.61
C LEU A 90 10.86 12.70 11.27
N ASP A 91 11.67 13.59 11.89
CA ASP A 91 11.66 15.03 11.68
C ASP A 91 12.53 15.48 10.49
N ASP A 92 13.29 14.56 9.90
CA ASP A 92 14.10 14.88 8.72
C ASP A 92 13.20 15.38 7.58
N LYS A 93 13.62 16.49 6.98
CA LYS A 93 12.89 17.12 5.87
C LYS A 93 13.17 16.39 4.56
N LEU A 94 12.18 16.39 3.67
CA LEU A 94 12.28 15.83 2.32
C LEU A 94 13.50 16.37 1.57
N GLY A 95 13.75 17.69 1.64
CA GLY A 95 14.89 18.34 1.00
C GLY A 95 16.27 17.91 1.52
N LYS A 96 16.37 17.27 2.71
CA LYS A 96 17.62 16.68 3.18
C LYS A 96 18.09 15.53 2.29
N PHE A 97 17.17 14.76 1.75
CA PHE A 97 17.45 13.58 0.92
C PHE A 97 17.27 13.85 -0.57
N LEU A 98 16.38 14.79 -0.90
CA LEU A 98 16.07 15.20 -2.28
C LEU A 98 16.24 16.71 -2.41
N PRO A 99 17.49 17.22 -2.43
CA PRO A 99 17.77 18.67 -2.44
C PRO A 99 17.22 19.36 -3.69
N ASP A 100 17.12 18.64 -4.80
CA ASP A 100 16.60 19.14 -6.08
C ASP A 100 15.11 18.84 -6.26
N PHE A 101 14.37 18.61 -5.15
CA PHE A 101 12.93 18.32 -5.24
C PHE A 101 12.20 19.52 -5.87
N PRO A 102 11.39 19.32 -6.95
CA PRO A 102 10.85 20.41 -7.77
C PRO A 102 10.00 21.44 -7.03
N ASN A 103 9.35 21.04 -5.92
CA ASN A 103 8.60 21.95 -5.06
C ASN A 103 9.43 22.30 -3.81
N PRO A 104 10.03 23.53 -3.74
CA PRO A 104 10.89 23.90 -2.62
C PRO A 104 10.12 24.03 -1.29
N ASP A 105 8.84 24.38 -1.34
CA ASP A 105 8.00 24.47 -0.15
C ASP A 105 7.78 23.06 0.45
N ALA A 106 7.48 22.08 -0.38
CA ALA A 106 7.41 20.67 0.03
C ALA A 106 8.76 20.17 0.57
N ALA A 107 9.87 20.47 -0.12
CA ALA A 107 11.20 20.08 0.32
C ALA A 107 11.54 20.62 1.73
N ALA A 108 11.13 21.86 2.03
CA ALA A 108 11.40 22.52 3.30
C ALA A 108 10.46 22.10 4.44
N LYS A 109 9.22 21.72 4.15
CA LYS A 109 8.17 21.48 5.17
C LYS A 109 7.87 20.03 5.41
N VAL A 110 7.85 19.19 4.37
CA VAL A 110 7.46 17.80 4.48
C VAL A 110 8.53 17.01 5.23
N THR A 111 8.11 16.27 6.25
CA THR A 111 8.98 15.37 7.01
C THR A 111 8.77 13.92 6.64
N VAL A 112 9.71 13.05 7.05
CA VAL A 112 9.55 11.59 6.95
C VAL A 112 8.27 11.13 7.64
N ALA A 113 7.96 11.66 8.85
CA ALA A 113 6.71 11.36 9.55
C ALA A 113 5.49 11.70 8.68
N HIS A 114 5.45 12.89 8.08
CA HIS A 114 4.36 13.31 7.22
C HIS A 114 4.13 12.37 6.03
N LEU A 115 5.21 11.82 5.46
CA LEU A 115 5.11 10.88 4.33
C LEU A 115 4.49 9.54 4.77
N ILE A 116 5.05 8.92 5.81
CA ILE A 116 4.58 7.58 6.25
C ILE A 116 3.20 7.59 6.88
N GLU A 117 2.75 8.75 7.40
CA GLU A 117 1.43 8.96 8.01
C GLU A 117 0.37 9.49 7.04
N MET A 118 0.70 9.66 5.76
CA MET A 118 -0.21 10.24 4.75
C MET A 118 -0.64 11.68 5.09
N ARG A 119 0.24 12.47 5.69
CA ARG A 119 0.01 13.84 6.15
C ARG A 119 0.89 14.89 5.45
N SER A 120 1.51 14.49 4.34
CA SER A 120 2.47 15.35 3.62
C SER A 120 1.86 16.50 2.84
N GLY A 121 0.59 16.38 2.43
CA GLY A 121 -0.02 17.32 1.48
C GLY A 121 0.47 17.15 0.04
N LEU A 122 1.39 16.22 -0.23
CA LEU A 122 1.82 15.94 -1.60
C LEU A 122 0.66 15.32 -2.40
N SER A 123 0.47 15.80 -3.62
CA SER A 123 -0.51 15.25 -4.54
C SER A 123 -0.12 13.84 -5.00
N ASP A 124 -1.10 13.11 -5.56
CA ASP A 124 -0.85 11.79 -6.12
C ASP A 124 -0.24 11.91 -7.53
N PHE A 125 0.49 10.89 -7.95
CA PHE A 125 0.96 10.76 -9.33
C PHE A 125 -0.14 10.22 -10.26
N PHE A 126 -1.13 9.48 -9.74
CA PHE A 126 -2.27 9.06 -10.56
C PHE A 126 -3.05 10.28 -11.04
N GLY A 127 -3.34 10.32 -12.35
CA GLY A 127 -4.06 11.40 -12.98
C GLY A 127 -3.76 11.47 -14.47
N ARG A 128 -4.22 12.54 -15.12
CA ARG A 128 -4.14 12.71 -16.58
C ARG A 128 -2.72 12.53 -17.12
N GLU A 129 -1.71 13.09 -16.45
CA GLU A 129 -0.30 13.00 -16.89
C GLU A 129 0.20 11.56 -16.82
N PHE A 130 -0.12 10.84 -15.72
CA PHE A 130 0.22 9.43 -15.60
C PHE A 130 -0.48 8.58 -16.67
N GLU A 131 -1.76 8.83 -16.92
CA GLU A 131 -2.52 8.09 -17.95
C GLU A 131 -1.98 8.34 -19.35
N ALA A 132 -1.60 9.58 -19.64
CA ALA A 132 -1.02 9.97 -20.93
C ALA A 132 0.43 9.50 -21.11
N THR A 133 1.15 9.18 -20.02
CA THR A 133 2.53 8.71 -20.10
C THR A 133 2.58 7.25 -20.52
N PRO A 134 3.32 6.88 -21.59
CA PRO A 134 3.57 5.49 -21.95
C PRO A 134 4.18 4.72 -20.78
N LYS A 135 3.60 3.57 -20.42
CA LYS A 135 3.99 2.82 -19.20
C LYS A 135 5.39 2.21 -19.29
N ASP A 136 5.91 2.02 -20.49
CA ASP A 136 7.29 1.59 -20.75
C ASP A 136 8.34 2.67 -20.43
N ARG A 137 7.92 3.92 -20.22
CA ARG A 137 8.75 5.04 -19.76
C ARG A 137 8.82 5.18 -18.25
N ILE A 138 7.96 4.49 -17.52
CA ILE A 138 7.92 4.50 -16.05
C ILE A 138 8.52 3.18 -15.56
N ARG A 139 9.83 3.15 -15.34
CA ARG A 139 10.58 1.92 -15.04
C ARG A 139 11.17 1.88 -13.63
N ASN A 140 11.33 3.04 -13.01
CA ASN A 140 11.90 3.18 -11.67
C ASN A 140 11.19 4.30 -10.89
N LEU A 141 11.48 4.43 -9.60
CA LEU A 141 10.81 5.41 -8.73
C LEU A 141 11.01 6.86 -9.20
N ALA A 142 12.21 7.18 -9.70
CA ALA A 142 12.50 8.53 -10.17
C ALA A 142 11.61 8.97 -11.34
N ASP A 143 11.12 8.04 -12.15
CA ASP A 143 10.25 8.33 -13.29
C ASP A 143 8.84 8.79 -12.87
N TYR A 144 8.42 8.49 -11.62
CA TYR A 144 7.16 8.98 -11.07
C TYR A 144 7.25 10.41 -10.54
N VAL A 145 8.42 10.85 -10.08
CA VAL A 145 8.60 12.15 -9.43
C VAL A 145 8.09 13.32 -10.28
N PRO A 146 8.38 13.42 -11.60
CA PRO A 146 7.88 14.50 -12.44
C PRO A 146 6.35 14.60 -12.53
N LEU A 147 5.64 13.50 -12.25
CA LEU A 147 4.19 13.43 -12.37
C LEU A 147 3.43 14.14 -11.23
N PHE A 148 4.11 14.43 -10.10
CA PHE A 148 3.47 15.04 -8.94
C PHE A 148 4.32 16.08 -8.21
N ALA A 149 5.65 15.99 -8.28
CA ALA A 149 6.55 16.70 -7.39
C ALA A 149 6.57 18.22 -7.56
N SER A 150 6.21 18.75 -8.75
CA SER A 150 6.10 20.19 -9.01
C SER A 150 4.75 20.79 -8.61
N LYS A 151 3.77 19.95 -8.28
CA LYS A 151 2.41 20.39 -7.94
C LYS A 151 2.40 21.10 -6.57
N PRO A 152 1.51 22.08 -6.35
CA PRO A 152 1.29 22.66 -5.03
C PRO A 152 0.89 21.61 -4.01
N LEU A 153 1.24 21.82 -2.74
CA LEU A 153 0.69 21.04 -1.64
C LEU A 153 -0.84 21.25 -1.57
N VAL A 154 -1.59 20.16 -1.39
CA VAL A 154 -3.07 20.21 -1.30
C VAL A 154 -3.54 20.67 0.09
N PHE A 155 -2.66 20.64 1.08
CA PHE A 155 -2.81 21.23 2.41
C PHE A 155 -1.43 21.39 3.05
N GLU A 156 -1.36 22.20 4.10
CA GLU A 156 -0.11 22.39 4.88
C GLU A 156 0.28 21.08 5.56
N PRO A 157 1.55 20.61 5.42
CA PRO A 157 2.01 19.36 6.00
C PRO A 157 1.70 19.25 7.49
N GLY A 158 1.14 18.10 7.89
CA GLY A 158 0.75 17.82 9.26
C GLY A 158 -0.65 18.29 9.66
N THR A 159 -1.33 19.13 8.88
CA THR A 159 -2.65 19.69 9.26
C THR A 159 -3.83 18.81 8.87
N SER A 160 -3.65 17.91 7.90
CA SER A 160 -4.70 17.02 7.42
C SER A 160 -4.13 15.66 7.03
N THR A 161 -4.99 14.73 6.64
CA THR A 161 -4.63 13.41 6.14
C THR A 161 -5.30 13.19 4.79
N ALA A 162 -4.50 12.82 3.79
CA ALA A 162 -4.99 12.38 2.49
C ALA A 162 -4.10 11.28 1.93
N TYR A 163 -4.72 10.25 1.40
CA TYR A 163 -3.99 9.16 0.76
C TYR A 163 -3.20 9.69 -0.44
N SER A 164 -1.90 9.44 -0.47
CA SER A 164 -1.02 9.84 -1.56
C SER A 164 -0.04 8.71 -1.89
N ASN A 165 -0.07 8.23 -3.12
CA ASN A 165 0.96 7.34 -3.63
C ASN A 165 2.26 8.09 -3.92
N GLY A 166 2.17 9.37 -4.35
CA GLY A 166 3.34 10.23 -4.54
C GLY A 166 4.20 10.37 -3.28
N GLY A 167 3.56 10.41 -2.10
CA GLY A 167 4.28 10.42 -0.82
C GLY A 167 5.05 9.13 -0.49
N TYR A 168 4.88 8.05 -1.26
CA TYR A 168 5.57 6.76 -1.08
C TYR A 168 6.50 6.40 -2.24
N VAL A 169 6.62 7.26 -3.23
CA VAL A 169 7.62 7.19 -4.29
C VAL A 169 8.98 7.63 -3.77
#